data_4cca8506d376159fb7a43ac737f7d795
#
_entry.id   4cca8506d376159fb7a43ac737f7d795
#
_cell.length_a   1.000
_cell.length_b   1.000
_cell.length_c   1.000
_cell.angle_alpha   90.00
_cell.angle_beta   90.00
_cell.angle_gamma   90.00
#
_symmetry.space_group_name_H-M   'P 1'
#
loop_
_entity.id
_entity.type
_entity.pdbx_description
1 polymer ?
#
loop_
_entity_poly.entity_id
_entity_poly.type
_entity_poly.pdbx_seq_one_letter_code
_entity_poly.pdbx_strand_id
1 'polypeptide(L)'
;IGYSALLMAPLLDKEEGHITSIELDDVRHEMAKYYINQSDYADTITLLKGDASQVLTELTGEYDLVFLDGPKGQYLKQLELILPHVKEGGVILADNVLFRGYVRGDKEPPKRFKTIVKRLKEYLTYVENKELFNTTIYPMGDGMSVSVWKGHNK
;
A
#
# COMPACT_ATOMS: atom_id res chain seq x y z
N ILE A 1 -13.62 -0.68 -3.12
CA ILE A 1 -14.38 -0.78 -1.87
C ILE A 1 -14.26 -2.24 -1.41
N GLY A 2 -13.27 -2.54 -0.55
CA GLY A 2 -12.99 -3.91 -0.11
C GLY A 2 -12.55 -4.88 -1.22
N TYR A 3 -12.55 -4.43 -2.48
CA TYR A 3 -12.30 -5.26 -3.66
C TYR A 3 -10.92 -5.91 -3.64
N SER A 4 -9.87 -5.14 -3.38
CA SER A 4 -8.50 -5.67 -3.35
C SER A 4 -8.32 -6.72 -2.25
N ALA A 5 -8.91 -6.51 -1.07
CA ALA A 5 -8.87 -7.47 0.03
C ALA A 5 -9.60 -8.77 -0.35
N LEU A 6 -10.81 -8.66 -0.92
CA LEU A 6 -11.59 -9.81 -1.39
C LEU A 6 -10.92 -10.56 -2.55
N LEU A 7 -10.18 -9.86 -3.41
CA LEU A 7 -9.44 -10.48 -4.51
C LEU A 7 -8.19 -11.23 -4.02
N MET A 8 -7.54 -10.72 -2.97
CA MET A 8 -6.34 -11.35 -2.40
C MET A 8 -6.66 -12.50 -1.44
N ALA A 9 -7.77 -12.42 -0.71
CA ALA A 9 -8.13 -13.40 0.31
C ALA A 9 -8.12 -14.87 -0.17
N PRO A 10 -8.62 -15.22 -1.38
CA PRO A 10 -8.57 -16.59 -1.90
C PRO A 10 -7.16 -17.16 -2.11
N LEU A 11 -6.15 -16.28 -2.18
CA LEU A 11 -4.75 -16.65 -2.45
C LEU A 11 -3.95 -16.89 -1.16
N LEU A 12 -4.53 -16.57 -0.01
CA LEU A 12 -3.89 -16.76 1.28
C LEU A 12 -4.01 -18.21 1.76
N ASP A 13 -3.09 -18.58 2.64
CA ASP A 13 -3.26 -19.79 3.44
C ASP A 13 -4.54 -19.71 4.27
N LYS A 14 -5.31 -20.79 4.33
CA LYS A 14 -6.63 -20.80 4.97
C LYS A 14 -6.55 -20.76 6.49
N GLU A 15 -5.45 -21.21 7.07
CA GLU A 15 -5.29 -21.32 8.52
C GLU A 15 -4.53 -20.12 9.11
N GLU A 16 -3.54 -19.61 8.36
CA GLU A 16 -2.62 -18.57 8.86
C GLU A 16 -2.74 -17.23 8.14
N GLY A 17 -3.36 -17.20 6.94
CA GLY A 17 -3.45 -16.01 6.12
C GLY A 17 -4.47 -15.01 6.67
N HIS A 18 -4.07 -13.74 6.78
CA HIS A 18 -4.94 -12.66 7.25
C HIS A 18 -4.69 -11.36 6.49
N ILE A 19 -5.75 -10.57 6.27
CA ILE A 19 -5.68 -9.27 5.64
C ILE A 19 -6.20 -8.21 6.62
N THR A 20 -5.41 -7.16 6.83
CA THR A 20 -5.87 -5.93 7.46
C THR A 20 -6.06 -4.87 6.37
N SER A 21 -7.28 -4.38 6.21
CA SER A 21 -7.64 -3.34 5.25
C SER A 21 -8.10 -2.08 5.98
N ILE A 22 -7.69 -0.90 5.48
CA ILE A 22 -8.01 0.38 6.10
C ILE A 22 -8.80 1.22 5.10
N GLU A 23 -9.95 1.76 5.52
CA GLU A 23 -10.78 2.67 4.70
C GLU A 23 -11.18 3.90 5.55
N LEU A 24 -10.92 5.08 5.01
CA LEU A 24 -11.22 6.36 5.65
C LEU A 24 -12.68 6.78 5.46
N ASP A 25 -13.22 6.59 4.27
CA ASP A 25 -14.56 7.07 3.89
C ASP A 25 -15.66 6.21 4.52
N ASP A 26 -16.62 6.85 5.18
CA ASP A 26 -17.72 6.16 5.87
C ASP A 26 -18.54 5.27 4.95
N VAL A 27 -18.94 5.78 3.81
CA VAL A 27 -19.79 5.07 2.87
C VAL A 27 -19.05 3.88 2.27
N ARG A 28 -17.80 4.09 1.87
CA ARG A 28 -16.97 3.02 1.32
C ARG A 28 -16.64 1.96 2.36
N HIS A 29 -16.41 2.35 3.61
CA HIS A 29 -16.19 1.43 4.72
C HIS A 29 -17.42 0.53 4.93
N GLU A 30 -18.61 1.10 5.06
CA GLU A 30 -19.84 0.32 5.26
C GLU A 30 -20.13 -0.61 4.06
N MET A 31 -19.91 -0.13 2.84
CA MET A 31 -20.05 -0.99 1.65
C MET A 31 -19.01 -2.13 1.64
N ALA A 32 -17.75 -1.85 2.00
CA ALA A 32 -16.72 -2.89 2.09
C ALA A 32 -17.10 -3.93 3.14
N LYS A 33 -17.53 -3.49 4.31
CA LYS A 33 -18.01 -4.36 5.40
C LYS A 33 -19.15 -5.26 4.96
N TYR A 34 -20.12 -4.69 4.23
CA TYR A 34 -21.24 -5.46 3.68
C TYR A 34 -20.75 -6.59 2.76
N TYR A 35 -19.88 -6.29 1.77
CA TYR A 35 -19.39 -7.30 0.83
C TYR A 35 -18.47 -8.33 1.48
N ILE A 36 -17.62 -7.92 2.41
CA ILE A 36 -16.74 -8.82 3.16
C ILE A 36 -17.59 -9.81 3.97
N ASN A 37 -18.61 -9.34 4.67
CA ASN A 37 -19.49 -10.19 5.48
C ASN A 37 -20.35 -11.16 4.64
N GLN A 38 -20.55 -10.88 3.35
CA GLN A 38 -21.24 -11.79 2.42
C GLN A 38 -20.30 -12.82 1.78
N SER A 39 -18.99 -12.71 2.00
CA SER A 39 -17.99 -13.59 1.42
C SER A 39 -17.59 -14.72 2.36
N ASP A 40 -16.98 -15.77 1.81
CA ASP A 40 -16.36 -16.87 2.58
C ASP A 40 -15.09 -16.44 3.33
N TYR A 41 -14.70 -15.16 3.23
CA TYR A 41 -13.45 -14.59 3.79
C TYR A 41 -13.70 -13.58 4.91
N ALA A 42 -14.90 -13.54 5.48
CA ALA A 42 -15.26 -12.62 6.54
C ALA A 42 -14.31 -12.73 7.76
N ASP A 43 -13.90 -13.93 8.12
CA ASP A 43 -12.99 -14.19 9.24
C ASP A 43 -11.50 -13.95 8.87
N THR A 44 -11.18 -13.89 7.57
CA THR A 44 -9.82 -13.67 7.04
C THR A 44 -9.49 -12.18 6.92
N ILE A 45 -10.50 -11.31 6.82
CA ILE A 45 -10.31 -9.88 6.55
C ILE A 45 -10.76 -9.03 7.74
N THR A 46 -9.81 -8.33 8.35
CA THR A 46 -10.11 -7.26 9.31
C THR A 46 -10.19 -5.93 8.57
N LEU A 47 -11.36 -5.28 8.61
CA LEU A 47 -11.58 -3.96 8.03
C LEU A 47 -11.56 -2.90 9.14
N LEU A 48 -10.55 -2.04 9.10
CA LEU A 48 -10.38 -0.92 10.03
C LEU A 48 -10.86 0.38 9.38
N LYS A 49 -11.58 1.19 10.18
CA LYS A 49 -12.00 2.51 9.75
C LYS A 49 -11.06 3.57 10.29
N GLY A 50 -10.61 4.48 9.45
CA GLY A 50 -9.82 5.63 9.86
C GLY A 50 -8.82 6.11 8.80
N ASP A 51 -8.14 7.20 9.15
CA ASP A 51 -6.99 7.67 8.36
C ASP A 51 -5.84 6.67 8.51
N ALA A 52 -5.32 6.17 7.38
CA ALA A 52 -4.25 5.19 7.40
C ALA A 52 -3.01 5.68 8.19
N SER A 53 -2.68 6.99 8.11
CA SER A 53 -1.55 7.54 8.86
C SER A 53 -1.76 7.55 10.38
N GLN A 54 -3.00 7.44 10.85
CA GLN A 54 -3.32 7.28 12.28
C GLN A 54 -3.41 5.81 12.65
N VAL A 55 -4.20 5.04 11.89
CA VAL A 55 -4.40 3.60 12.15
C VAL A 55 -3.08 2.84 12.15
N LEU A 56 -2.16 3.15 11.23
CA LEU A 56 -0.84 2.50 11.14
C LEU A 56 0.01 2.67 12.41
N THR A 57 -0.20 3.72 13.20
CA THR A 57 0.52 3.92 14.48
C THR A 57 0.03 3.01 15.60
N GLU A 58 -1.14 2.42 15.43
CA GLU A 58 -1.80 1.56 16.42
C GLU A 58 -1.74 0.07 16.03
N LEU A 59 -1.28 -0.23 14.81
CA LEU A 59 -1.15 -1.60 14.36
C LEU A 59 -0.11 -2.37 15.16
N THR A 60 -0.40 -3.63 15.36
CA THR A 60 0.49 -4.61 16.01
C THR A 60 0.72 -5.80 15.08
N GLY A 61 1.75 -6.60 15.39
CA GLY A 61 2.09 -7.77 14.59
C GLY A 61 3.06 -7.47 13.45
N GLU A 62 3.25 -8.45 12.60
CA GLU A 62 4.18 -8.41 11.48
C GLU A 62 3.47 -8.75 10.18
N TYR A 63 3.89 -8.11 9.08
CA TYR A 63 3.27 -8.24 7.76
C TYR A 63 4.29 -8.74 6.72
N ASP A 64 3.84 -9.68 5.90
CA ASP A 64 4.61 -10.21 4.77
C ASP A 64 4.39 -9.38 3.50
N LEU A 65 3.25 -8.69 3.41
CA LEU A 65 2.87 -7.86 2.27
C LEU A 65 2.20 -6.56 2.73
N VAL A 66 2.60 -5.45 2.12
CA VAL A 66 1.92 -4.15 2.24
C VAL A 66 1.49 -3.69 0.86
N PHE A 67 0.22 -3.31 0.70
CA PHE A 67 -0.32 -2.76 -0.54
C PHE A 67 -0.74 -1.30 -0.34
N LEU A 68 -0.03 -0.37 -0.97
CA LEU A 68 -0.30 1.06 -0.95
C LEU A 68 -1.14 1.45 -2.17
N ASP A 69 -2.44 1.69 -1.96
CA ASP A 69 -3.40 2.14 -2.98
C ASP A 69 -4.22 3.36 -2.51
N GLY A 70 -3.76 4.03 -1.48
CA GLY A 70 -4.36 5.22 -0.91
C GLY A 70 -3.99 6.52 -1.63
N PRO A 71 -4.09 7.67 -0.93
CA PRO A 71 -3.67 8.97 -1.46
C PRO A 71 -2.18 8.99 -1.80
N LYS A 72 -1.85 9.19 -3.06
CA LYS A 72 -0.48 9.10 -3.62
C LYS A 72 0.54 10.00 -2.90
N GLY A 73 0.09 11.15 -2.38
CA GLY A 73 0.94 12.06 -1.59
C GLY A 73 1.29 11.56 -0.19
N GLN A 74 0.75 10.43 0.25
CA GLN A 74 0.96 9.86 1.59
C GLN A 74 1.83 8.59 1.59
N TYR A 75 2.20 8.06 0.44
CA TYR A 75 2.89 6.76 0.32
C TYR A 75 4.15 6.66 1.16
N LEU A 76 5.04 7.66 1.10
CA LEU A 76 6.27 7.62 1.90
C LEU A 76 5.96 7.63 3.40
N LYS A 77 5.08 8.53 3.86
CA LYS A 77 4.69 8.60 5.26
C LYS A 77 4.05 7.30 5.76
N GLN A 78 3.14 6.71 4.96
CA GLN A 78 2.50 5.45 5.31
C GLN A 78 3.51 4.30 5.33
N LEU A 79 4.45 4.26 4.38
CA LEU A 79 5.53 3.28 4.37
C LEU A 79 6.40 3.39 5.61
N GLU A 80 6.85 4.59 5.98
CA GLU A 80 7.67 4.81 7.18
C GLU A 80 6.96 4.34 8.46
N LEU A 81 5.63 4.51 8.55
CA LEU A 81 4.83 4.07 9.69
C LEU A 81 4.68 2.54 9.76
N ILE A 82 4.49 1.88 8.63
CA ILE A 82 4.28 0.43 8.60
C ILE A 82 5.59 -0.37 8.56
N LEU A 83 6.68 0.22 8.09
CA LEU A 83 7.94 -0.49 7.87
C LEU A 83 8.48 -1.21 9.10
N PRO A 84 8.36 -0.69 10.34
CA PRO A 84 8.75 -1.42 11.55
C PRO A 84 7.99 -2.73 11.78
N HIS A 85 6.84 -2.90 11.12
CA HIS A 85 5.99 -4.07 11.17
C HIS A 85 6.12 -4.97 9.93
N VAL A 86 7.01 -4.64 8.99
CA VAL A 86 7.25 -5.47 7.80
C VAL A 86 8.39 -6.42 8.10
N LYS A 87 8.16 -7.72 7.89
CA LYS A 87 9.20 -8.74 8.03
C LYS A 87 10.34 -8.51 7.04
N GLU A 88 11.55 -8.93 7.41
CA GLU A 88 12.65 -9.03 6.45
C GLU A 88 12.23 -9.96 5.30
N GLY A 89 12.44 -9.53 4.05
CA GLY A 89 11.91 -10.22 2.86
C GLY A 89 10.46 -9.86 2.52
N GLY A 90 9.78 -9.09 3.37
CA GLY A 90 8.42 -8.64 3.10
C GLY A 90 8.34 -7.72 1.88
N VAL A 91 7.20 -7.72 1.22
CA VAL A 91 6.98 -7.05 -0.07
C VAL A 91 6.09 -5.83 0.10
N ILE A 92 6.52 -4.70 -0.44
CA ILE A 92 5.72 -3.48 -0.54
C ILE A 92 5.33 -3.28 -2.01
N LEU A 93 4.01 -3.27 -2.26
CA LEU A 93 3.42 -2.92 -3.55
C LEU A 93 2.84 -1.51 -3.46
N ALA A 94 3.13 -0.65 -4.43
CA ALA A 94 2.47 0.64 -4.54
C ALA A 94 1.98 0.86 -5.96
N ASP A 95 0.69 1.16 -6.09
CA ASP A 95 0.03 1.38 -7.38
C ASP A 95 0.08 2.83 -7.83
N ASN A 96 0.00 3.04 -9.15
CA ASN A 96 -0.02 4.33 -9.83
C ASN A 96 1.19 5.25 -9.52
N VAL A 97 2.37 4.68 -9.31
CA VAL A 97 3.58 5.42 -8.94
C VAL A 97 4.12 6.33 -10.05
N LEU A 98 3.75 6.10 -11.31
CA LEU A 98 4.18 6.92 -12.45
C LEU A 98 3.23 8.10 -12.71
N PHE A 99 2.04 8.06 -12.16
CA PHE A 99 1.05 9.14 -12.14
C PHE A 99 0.92 9.86 -13.49
N ARG A 100 0.31 9.17 -14.47
CA ARG A 100 0.07 9.69 -15.82
C ARG A 100 1.33 10.12 -16.58
N GLY A 101 2.48 9.55 -16.25
CA GLY A 101 3.78 9.90 -16.82
C GLY A 101 4.44 11.16 -16.25
N TYR A 102 3.79 11.88 -15.34
CA TYR A 102 4.36 13.08 -14.72
C TYR A 102 5.60 12.78 -13.86
N VAL A 103 5.62 11.63 -13.19
CA VAL A 103 6.75 11.24 -12.33
C VAL A 103 8.00 10.95 -13.16
N ARG A 104 7.84 10.33 -14.33
CA ARG A 104 8.94 10.06 -15.28
C ARG A 104 9.48 11.31 -15.97
N GLY A 105 8.70 12.39 -15.95
CA GLY A 105 9.07 13.63 -16.65
C GLY A 105 8.70 13.64 -18.12
N ASP A 106 7.87 12.71 -18.58
CA ASP A 106 7.37 12.65 -19.96
C ASP A 106 6.59 13.93 -20.35
N LYS A 107 6.05 14.60 -19.34
CA LYS A 107 5.35 15.89 -19.47
C LYS A 107 5.30 16.63 -18.13
N GLU A 108 5.14 17.97 -18.21
CA GLU A 108 4.99 18.82 -17.02
C GLU A 108 3.64 18.60 -16.32
N PRO A 109 3.63 18.41 -14.99
CA PRO A 109 2.38 18.28 -14.25
C PRO A 109 1.66 19.63 -14.13
N PRO A 110 0.33 19.67 -14.27
CA PRO A 110 -0.48 20.84 -13.90
C PRO A 110 -0.19 21.28 -12.47
N LYS A 111 -0.38 22.58 -12.19
CA LYS A 111 -0.09 23.17 -10.87
C LYS A 111 -0.69 22.35 -9.70
N ARG A 112 -1.94 21.87 -9.85
CA ARG A 112 -2.65 21.04 -8.87
C ARG A 112 -2.00 19.69 -8.55
N PHE A 113 -1.15 19.16 -9.44
CA PHE A 113 -0.50 17.86 -9.29
C PHE A 113 0.98 17.94 -8.89
N LYS A 114 1.59 19.14 -8.89
CA LYS A 114 3.02 19.30 -8.60
C LYS A 114 3.41 18.71 -7.25
N THR A 115 2.60 18.92 -6.21
CA THR A 115 2.87 18.38 -4.87
C THR A 115 2.79 16.85 -4.84
N ILE A 116 1.79 16.25 -5.49
CA ILE A 116 1.64 14.80 -5.56
C ILE A 116 2.83 14.19 -6.29
N VAL A 117 3.21 14.75 -7.44
CA VAL A 117 4.36 14.29 -8.24
C VAL A 117 5.66 14.37 -7.44
N LYS A 118 5.88 15.49 -6.70
CA LYS A 118 7.04 15.63 -5.83
C LYS A 118 7.08 14.51 -4.77
N ARG A 119 5.98 14.27 -4.08
CA ARG A 119 5.89 13.23 -3.04
C ARG A 119 6.04 11.81 -3.56
N LEU A 120 5.53 11.53 -4.76
CA LEU A 120 5.77 10.23 -5.41
C LEU A 120 7.24 10.05 -5.80
N LYS A 121 7.93 11.09 -6.25
CA LYS A 121 9.38 11.05 -6.50
C LYS A 121 10.15 10.79 -5.21
N GLU A 122 9.78 11.44 -4.10
CA GLU A 122 10.37 11.20 -2.78
C GLU A 122 10.18 9.73 -2.36
N TYR A 123 8.99 9.18 -2.51
CA TYR A 123 8.69 7.77 -2.25
C TYR A 123 9.56 6.84 -3.10
N LEU A 124 9.62 7.05 -4.42
CA LEU A 124 10.42 6.22 -5.32
C LEU A 124 11.90 6.30 -4.99
N THR A 125 12.43 7.49 -4.70
CA THR A 125 13.84 7.67 -4.25
C THR A 125 14.11 6.85 -2.99
N TYR A 126 13.17 6.81 -2.06
CA TYR A 126 13.31 6.05 -0.82
C TYR A 126 13.33 4.53 -1.06
N VAL A 127 12.41 3.99 -1.85
CA VAL A 127 12.34 2.55 -2.12
C VAL A 127 13.39 2.07 -3.14
N GLU A 128 14.01 2.97 -3.90
CA GLU A 128 15.15 2.67 -4.78
C GLU A 128 16.49 2.63 -4.04
N ASN A 129 16.51 2.94 -2.75
CA ASN A 129 17.72 2.77 -1.93
C ASN A 129 18.07 1.28 -1.82
N LYS A 130 19.13 0.89 -2.52
CA LYS A 130 19.56 -0.51 -2.63
C LYS A 130 20.10 -1.12 -1.33
N GLU A 131 20.42 -0.31 -0.33
CA GLU A 131 20.78 -0.80 0.99
C GLU A 131 19.56 -1.32 1.76
N LEU A 132 18.40 -0.71 1.53
CA LEU A 132 17.16 -1.00 2.23
C LEU A 132 16.23 -1.92 1.46
N PHE A 133 16.18 -1.78 0.13
CA PHE A 133 15.20 -2.48 -0.71
C PHE A 133 15.82 -3.08 -1.97
N ASN A 134 15.15 -4.11 -2.50
CA ASN A 134 15.24 -4.52 -3.90
C ASN A 134 13.95 -4.09 -4.59
N THR A 135 14.02 -3.04 -5.41
CA THR A 135 12.84 -2.46 -6.05
C THR A 135 12.84 -2.65 -7.55
N THR A 136 11.69 -3.00 -8.10
CA THR A 136 11.39 -3.03 -9.53
C THR A 136 10.14 -2.19 -9.78
N ILE A 137 10.20 -1.32 -10.80
CA ILE A 137 9.03 -0.54 -11.26
C ILE A 137 8.52 -1.17 -12.54
N TYR A 138 7.29 -1.66 -12.51
CA TYR A 138 6.59 -2.23 -13.65
C TYR A 138 5.76 -1.14 -14.33
N PRO A 139 5.93 -0.91 -15.65
CA PRO A 139 5.19 0.13 -16.38
C PRO A 139 3.78 -0.34 -16.79
N MET A 140 3.15 -1.19 -15.99
CA MET A 140 1.77 -1.62 -16.22
C MET A 140 0.80 -0.55 -15.72
N GLY A 141 -0.22 -0.24 -16.52
CA GLY A 141 -1.19 0.81 -16.18
C GLY A 141 -0.49 2.15 -15.91
N ASP A 142 -0.69 2.71 -14.73
CA ASP A 142 -0.05 3.96 -14.28
C ASP A 142 1.20 3.70 -13.42
N GLY A 143 1.81 2.54 -13.58
CA GLY A 143 3.04 2.09 -12.93
C GLY A 143 2.82 1.49 -11.55
N MET A 144 3.47 0.35 -11.32
CA MET A 144 3.47 -0.33 -10.02
C MET A 144 4.92 -0.49 -9.54
N SER A 145 5.23 -0.07 -8.33
CA SER A 145 6.49 -0.44 -7.68
C SER A 145 6.31 -1.69 -6.82
N VAL A 146 7.27 -2.60 -6.95
CA VAL A 146 7.41 -3.81 -6.13
C VAL A 146 8.74 -3.71 -5.42
N SER A 147 8.71 -3.58 -4.10
CA SER A 147 9.91 -3.39 -3.29
C SER A 147 10.01 -4.49 -2.23
N VAL A 148 11.10 -5.24 -2.23
CA VAL A 148 11.37 -6.24 -1.20
C VAL A 148 12.22 -5.59 -0.11
N TRP A 149 11.73 -5.61 1.12
CA TRP A 149 12.39 -5.06 2.29
C TRP A 149 13.55 -5.96 2.75
N LYS A 150 14.73 -5.41 2.96
CA LYS A 150 15.93 -6.16 3.37
C LYS A 150 16.12 -6.27 4.89
N GLY A 151 15.19 -5.71 5.65
CA GLY A 151 15.35 -5.62 7.09
C GLY A 151 16.16 -4.39 7.54
N HIS A 152 16.19 -4.16 8.82
CA HIS A 152 17.09 -3.18 9.42
C HIS A 152 18.50 -3.76 9.40
N ASN A 153 19.47 -3.04 8.84
CA ASN A 153 20.88 -3.39 9.00
C ASN A 153 21.18 -3.47 10.51
N LYS A 154 21.48 -4.68 10.95
CA LYS A 154 21.97 -4.93 12.31
C LYS A 154 23.40 -4.41 12.47
#